data_f3ccb7e31817aa0fe90a1fba6e9d4d1d
#
_entry.id   f3ccb7e31817aa0fe90a1fba6e9d4d1d
#
_cell.length_a   1.000
_cell.length_b   1.000
_cell.length_c   1.000
_cell.angle_alpha   90.00
_cell.angle_beta   90.00
_cell.angle_gamma   90.00
#
_symmetry.space_group_name_H-M   'P 1'
#
loop_
_entity.id
_entity.type
_entity.pdbx_description
1 polymer ?
#
loop_
_entity_poly.entity_id
_entity_poly.type
_entity_poly.pdbx_seq_one_letter_code
_entity_poly.pdbx_strand_id
1 'polypeptide(L)' 'MDLSLEKDSKTELQELLQKRQLPLPKYLNTSPKEGLFESSIVSEQNKHFLGKGLSIKEAEKEAAENYLKHLMKDE' A
#
# COMPACT_ATOMS: atom_id res chain seq x y z
N MET A 1 -3.45 23.50 6.99
CA MET A 1 -3.67 23.16 6.62
C MET A 1 -3.68 22.63 5.80
N ASP A 2 -3.42 22.13 5.65
CA ASP A 2 -3.46 21.69 4.87
C ASP A 2 -4.30 21.15 4.40
N LEU A 3 -4.53 21.32 4.32
CA LEU A 3 -5.31 20.90 3.74
C LEU A 3 -5.07 20.11 2.82
N SER A 4 -4.44 19.29 3.01
CA SER A 4 -4.10 18.47 2.01
C SER A 4 -5.29 17.91 1.38
N LEU A 5 -5.44 18.21 0.20
CA LEU A 5 -6.50 17.67 -0.60
C LEU A 5 -6.18 16.29 -1.08
N GLU A 6 -4.96 15.83 -0.84
CA GLU A 6 -4.54 14.52 -1.29
C GLU A 6 -4.54 13.55 -0.14
N LYS A 7 -5.13 12.41 -0.34
CA LYS A 7 -5.08 11.35 0.64
C LYS A 7 -3.85 10.49 0.41
N ASP A 8 -3.30 9.98 1.50
CA ASP A 8 -2.26 8.98 1.37
C ASP A 8 -2.81 7.74 0.69
N SER A 9 -1.98 7.09 -0.09
CA SER A 9 -2.39 5.85 -0.74
C SER A 9 -2.80 4.81 0.29
N LYS A 10 -2.12 4.77 1.43
CA LYS A 10 -2.49 3.84 2.49
C LYS A 10 -3.89 4.12 3.01
N THR A 11 -4.23 5.38 3.18
CA THR A 11 -5.55 5.75 3.66
C THR A 11 -6.61 5.42 2.62
N GLU A 12 -6.34 5.72 1.36
CA GLU A 12 -7.28 5.39 0.31
C GLU A 12 -7.51 3.89 0.21
N LEU A 13 -6.44 3.14 0.32
CA LEU A 13 -6.55 1.69 0.27
C LEU A 13 -7.38 1.17 1.43
N GLN A 14 -7.12 1.69 2.62
CA GLN A 14 -7.85 1.27 3.79
C GLN A 14 -9.35 1.56 3.64
N GLU A 15 -9.68 2.75 3.17
CA GLU A 15 -11.08 3.12 3.00
C GLU A 15 -11.76 2.24 1.96
N LEU A 16 -11.07 1.96 0.87
CA LEU A 16 -11.64 1.13 -0.18
C LEU A 16 -11.86 -0.29 0.30
N LEU A 17 -10.90 -0.84 1.03
CA LEU A 17 -11.04 -2.20 1.55
C LEU A 17 -12.19 -2.28 2.54
N GLN A 18 -12.33 -1.26 3.40
CA GLN A 18 -13.46 -1.25 4.34
C GLN A 18 -14.78 -1.15 3.60
N LYS A 19 -14.82 -0.35 2.57
CA LYS A 19 -16.04 -0.20 1.77
C LYS A 19 -16.44 -1.51 1.12
N ARG A 20 -15.45 -2.29 0.71
CA ARG A 20 -15.71 -3.59 0.08
C ARG A 20 -15.78 -4.73 1.08
N GLN A 21 -15.65 -4.41 2.37
CA GLN A 21 -15.73 -5.41 3.44
C GLN A 21 -14.61 -6.44 3.32
N LEU A 22 -13.46 -5.98 2.86
CA LEU A 22 -12.27 -6.83 2.75
C LEU A 22 -11.37 -6.58 3.96
N PRO A 23 -10.56 -7.57 4.34
CA PRO A 23 -9.66 -7.39 5.46
C PRO A 23 -8.59 -6.35 5.14
N LEU A 24 -8.13 -5.67 6.19
CA LEU A 24 -7.07 -4.69 6.01
C LEU A 24 -5.76 -5.37 5.67
N PRO A 25 -4.90 -4.70 4.92
CA PRO A 25 -3.67 -5.33 4.47
C PRO A 25 -2.63 -5.39 5.58
N LYS A 26 -1.76 -6.37 5.49
CA LYS A 26 -0.59 -6.43 6.33
C LYS A 26 0.62 -6.02 5.51
N TYR A 27 1.42 -5.15 6.09
CA TYR A 27 2.62 -4.68 5.43
C TYR A 27 3.83 -5.41 5.99
N LEU A 28 4.57 -6.05 5.11
CA LEU A 28 5.82 -6.71 5.49
C LEU A 28 6.96 -5.83 4.98
N ASN A 29 7.74 -5.33 5.90
CA ASN A 29 8.80 -4.39 5.56
C ASN A 29 10.15 -5.06 5.67
N THR A 30 10.99 -4.85 4.66
CA THR A 30 12.34 -5.38 4.66
C THR A 30 13.28 -4.27 4.18
N SER A 31 14.57 -4.50 4.39
CA SER A 31 15.59 -3.59 3.93
C SER A 31 16.64 -4.39 3.19
N PRO A 32 16.42 -4.66 1.89
CA PRO A 32 17.35 -5.48 1.12
C PRO A 32 18.71 -4.84 0.94
N LYS A 33 18.77 -3.52 1.01
CA LYS A 33 20.03 -2.79 0.89
C LYS A 33 20.02 -1.63 1.86
N GLU A 34 21.22 -1.20 2.22
CA GLU A 34 21.37 -0.03 3.08
C GLU A 34 20.72 1.17 2.41
N GLY A 35 19.85 1.86 3.12
CA GLY A 35 19.18 3.04 2.58
C GLY A 35 18.02 2.73 1.67
N LEU A 36 17.70 1.47 1.46
CA LEU A 36 16.58 1.08 0.63
C LEU A 36 15.63 0.22 1.43
N PHE A 37 14.35 0.55 1.37
CA PHE A 37 13.32 -0.21 2.08
C PHE A 37 12.34 -0.79 1.08
N GLU A 38 11.83 -1.95 1.40
CA GLU A 38 10.86 -2.61 0.56
C GLU A 38 9.68 -3.02 1.42
N SER A 39 8.48 -2.79 0.91
CA SER A 39 7.28 -3.17 1.60
C SER A 39 6.48 -4.10 0.71
N SER A 40 5.84 -5.07 1.32
CA SER A 40 5.03 -6.05 0.61
C SER A 40 3.66 -6.13 1.26
N ILE A 41 2.63 -6.17 0.45
CA ILE A 41 1.26 -6.37 0.92
C ILE A 41 0.79 -7.71 0.38
N VAL A 42 0.22 -8.53 1.26
CA VAL A 42 -0.38 -9.79 0.84
C VAL A 42 -1.89 -9.59 0.90
N SER A 43 -2.54 -9.76 -0.23
CA SER A 43 -3.99 -9.60 -0.29
C SER A 43 -4.69 -10.87 0.16
N GLU A 44 -6.00 -10.77 0.26
CA GLU A 44 -6.82 -11.91 0.66
C GLU A 44 -6.67 -13.08 -0.30
N GLN A 45 -6.36 -12.79 -1.55
CA GLN A 45 -6.20 -13.82 -2.58
C GLN A 45 -4.75 -14.27 -2.70
N ASN A 46 -3.93 -13.95 -1.70
CA ASN A 46 -2.52 -14.31 -1.68
C ASN A 46 -1.72 -13.67 -2.80
N LYS A 47 -2.18 -12.55 -3.31
CA LYS A 47 -1.42 -11.78 -4.26
C LYS A 47 -0.50 -10.82 -3.51
N HIS A 48 0.68 -10.63 -4.05
CA HIS A 48 1.69 -9.79 -3.43
C HIS A 48 1.85 -8.51 -4.21
N PHE A 49 1.88 -7.38 -3.48
CA PHE A 49 2.09 -6.07 -4.08
C PHE A 49 3.30 -5.46 -3.40
N LEU A 50 4.28 -5.09 -4.19
CA LEU A 50 5.55 -4.62 -3.67
C LEU A 50 5.71 -3.13 -3.88
N GLY A 51 6.41 -2.50 -2.95
CA GLY A 51 6.78 -1.10 -3.08
C GLY A 51 8.17 -0.91 -2.52
N LYS A 52 8.88 0.06 -3.05
CA LYS A 52 10.24 0.37 -2.63
C LYS A 52 10.37 1.86 -2.41
N GLY A 53 11.24 2.23 -1.52
CA GLY A 53 11.48 3.64 -1.24
C GLY A 53 12.68 3.82 -0.36
N LEU A 54 13.01 5.08 -0.13
CA LEU A 54 14.13 5.43 0.73
C LEU A 54 13.74 5.45 2.20
N SER A 55 12.47 5.18 2.48
CA SER A 55 11.99 5.04 3.84
C SER A 55 10.87 4.00 3.84
N ILE A 56 10.58 3.46 5.02
CA ILE A 56 9.50 2.49 5.14
C ILE A 56 8.18 3.12 4.70
N LYS A 57 7.98 4.38 5.07
CA LYS A 57 6.74 5.06 4.71
C LYS A 57 6.56 5.13 3.21
N GLU A 58 7.63 5.45 2.48
CA GLU A 58 7.55 5.53 1.03
C GLU A 58 7.34 4.16 0.41
N ALA A 59 8.00 3.15 0.95
CA ALA A 59 7.84 1.80 0.45
C ALA A 59 6.40 1.33 0.63
N GLU A 60 5.83 1.58 1.79
CA GLU A 60 4.45 1.19 2.04
C GLU A 60 3.48 1.95 1.16
N LYS A 61 3.77 3.23 0.91
CA LYS A 61 2.92 4.03 0.04
C LYS A 61 2.87 3.43 -1.37
N GLU A 62 4.02 3.06 -1.89
CA GLU A 62 4.08 2.49 -3.24
C GLU A 62 3.37 1.14 -3.29
N ALA A 63 3.56 0.32 -2.26
CA ALA A 63 2.87 -0.97 -2.22
C ALA A 63 1.37 -0.76 -2.19
N ALA A 64 0.91 0.22 -1.40
CA ALA A 64 -0.52 0.52 -1.34
C ALA A 64 -1.05 1.01 -2.68
N GLU A 65 -0.26 1.82 -3.39
CA GLU A 65 -0.67 2.29 -4.71
C GLU A 65 -0.83 1.13 -5.68
N ASN A 66 0.08 0.18 -5.62
CA ASN A 66 -0.01 -0.97 -6.51
C ASN A 66 -1.25 -1.80 -6.23
N TYR A 67 -1.58 -1.98 -4.97
CA TYR A 67 -2.79 -2.71 -4.60
C TYR A 67 -4.03 -1.92 -5.03
N LEU A 68 -4.03 -0.61 -4.83
CA LEU A 68 -5.15 0.22 -5.26
C LEU A 68 -5.38 0.09 -6.76
N LYS A 69 -4.32 0.15 -7.54
CA LYS A 69 -4.44 0.02 -8.99
C LYS A 69 -5.06 -1.31 -9.36
N HIS A 70 -4.68 -2.36 -8.66
CA HIS A 70 -5.25 -3.67 -8.91
C HIS A 70 -6.75 -3.70 -8.62
N LEU A 71 -7.15 -3.12 -7.49
CA LEU A 71 -8.55 -3.09 -7.11
C LEU A 71 -9.39 -2.26 -8.06
N MET A 72 -8.86 -1.12 -8.49
CA MET A 72 -9.59 -0.26 -9.41
C MET A 72 -9.70 -0.87 -10.80
N LYS A 73 -8.72 -1.64 -11.18
CA LYS A 73 -8.71 -2.25 -12.51
C LYS A 73 -9.80 -3.31 -12.63
N ASP A 74 -10.18 -3.91 -11.52
CA ASP A 74 -11.17 -4.97 -11.52
C ASP A 74 -12.60 -4.45 -11.55
N GLU A 75 -12.78 -3.15 -11.51
CA GLU A 75 -14.14 -2.60 -11.56
C GLU A 75 -14.69 -2.49 -12.97
#